data_84e59524d985bc26463fd5e06749f31a
#
_entry.id   84e59524d985bc26463fd5e06749f31a
#
_cell.length_a   1.000
_cell.length_b   1.000
_cell.length_c   1.000
_cell.angle_alpha   90.00
_cell.angle_beta   90.00
_cell.angle_gamma   90.00
#
_symmetry.space_group_name_H-M   'P 1'
#
loop_
_entity.id
_entity.type
_entity.pdbx_description
1 polymer ?
#
loop_
_entity_poly.entity_id
_entity_poly.type
_entity_poly.pdbx_seq_one_letter_code
_entity_poly.pdbx_strand_id
1 'polypeptide(L)'
;LDKKGVKLIGWNEITGDNVHGEANHGENSALTLEKGTLVQFWDGSTDLAKKAIKKGFNLVNSNRLYTYLDYGYPTISLDHAYSFNPYFDDLTPEQNAKILGLGCQMWGEWTPTDARVYFQTFPRLAAYAECGWTKVENKNYADFVRRMSPIEKIWQGKGYFTGQPSYSMG
;
A
#
# COMPACT_ATOMS: atom_id res chain seq x y z
N LEU A 1 -18.75 18.67 -2.25
CA LEU A 1 -18.76 17.49 -1.38
C LEU A 1 -18.66 17.90 0.09
N ASP A 2 -17.74 18.79 0.44
CA ASP A 2 -17.48 19.21 1.82
C ASP A 2 -18.73 19.82 2.51
N LYS A 3 -19.52 20.64 1.80
CA LYS A 3 -20.81 21.15 2.31
C LYS A 3 -21.80 20.05 2.73
N LYS A 4 -21.57 18.80 2.32
CA LYS A 4 -22.36 17.62 2.69
C LYS A 4 -21.63 16.72 3.71
N GLY A 5 -20.50 17.13 4.24
CA GLY A 5 -19.68 16.34 5.15
C GLY A 5 -18.99 15.13 4.49
N VAL A 6 -18.96 15.08 3.14
CA VAL A 6 -18.34 13.97 2.39
C VAL A 6 -16.92 14.38 2.02
N LYS A 7 -15.94 13.55 2.41
CA LYS A 7 -14.54 13.75 2.06
C LYS A 7 -14.21 13.06 0.74
N LEU A 8 -13.33 13.70 -0.03
CA LEU A 8 -12.85 13.15 -1.29
C LEU A 8 -11.63 12.26 -1.02
N ILE A 9 -11.59 11.10 -1.70
CA ILE A 9 -10.39 10.29 -1.86
C ILE A 9 -10.07 10.18 -3.34
N GLY A 10 -8.80 10.26 -3.69
CA GLY A 10 -8.34 10.07 -5.07
C GLY A 10 -6.87 9.63 -5.11
N TRP A 11 -6.48 9.06 -6.25
CA TRP A 11 -5.09 8.73 -6.52
C TRP A 11 -4.22 9.99 -6.52
N ASN A 12 -2.90 9.85 -6.41
CA ASN A 12 -2.02 11.02 -6.24
C ASN A 12 -2.06 12.01 -7.41
N GLU A 13 -2.53 11.63 -8.60
CA GLU A 13 -2.77 12.53 -9.73
C GLU A 13 -3.82 13.62 -9.43
N ILE A 14 -4.69 13.40 -8.46
CA ILE A 14 -5.68 14.40 -8.02
C ILE A 14 -5.02 15.70 -7.55
N THR A 15 -3.76 15.63 -7.13
CA THR A 15 -2.99 16.81 -6.70
C THR A 15 -2.50 17.68 -7.86
N GLY A 16 -2.73 17.25 -9.11
CA GLY A 16 -2.26 17.89 -10.33
C GLY A 16 -0.81 17.55 -10.70
N ASP A 17 -0.17 16.68 -9.91
CA ASP A 17 1.19 16.23 -10.21
C ASP A 17 1.13 15.02 -11.17
N ASN A 18 1.89 15.10 -12.28
CA ASN A 18 1.94 14.06 -13.29
C ASN A 18 2.83 12.88 -12.82
N VAL A 19 2.30 11.66 -12.84
CA VAL A 19 3.00 10.45 -12.39
C VAL A 19 3.75 9.78 -13.54
N HIS A 20 3.20 9.79 -14.75
CA HIS A 20 3.70 9.02 -15.88
C HIS A 20 4.36 9.85 -17.00
N GLY A 21 4.59 11.14 -16.80
CA GLY A 21 5.18 12.00 -17.85
C GLY A 21 4.27 12.19 -19.08
N GLU A 22 3.02 11.76 -19.00
CA GLU A 22 2.02 12.06 -20.02
C GLU A 22 1.78 13.56 -20.07
N ALA A 23 1.62 14.08 -21.27
CA ALA A 23 1.49 15.51 -21.52
C ALA A 23 0.50 16.14 -20.54
N ASN A 24 0.93 17.20 -19.86
CA ASN A 24 0.11 18.02 -19.02
C ASN A 24 -1.27 18.23 -19.65
N HIS A 25 -2.26 17.47 -19.19
CA HIS A 25 -3.63 17.90 -19.34
C HIS A 25 -3.73 19.15 -18.49
N GLY A 26 -3.47 20.29 -19.11
CA GLY A 26 -3.21 21.60 -18.61
C GLY A 26 -3.52 21.77 -17.14
N GLU A 27 -2.69 22.49 -16.43
CA GLU A 27 -2.96 22.85 -15.05
C GLU A 27 -4.44 23.19 -14.92
N ASN A 28 -5.26 22.24 -14.50
CA ASN A 28 -6.63 22.51 -14.08
C ASN A 28 -6.52 23.18 -12.71
N SER A 29 -5.89 24.35 -12.73
CA SER A 29 -5.68 25.26 -11.61
C SER A 29 -7.00 25.69 -10.94
N ALA A 30 -8.13 25.28 -11.49
CA ALA A 30 -9.46 25.64 -10.98
C ALA A 30 -9.99 24.68 -9.89
N LEU A 31 -9.39 23.50 -9.70
CA LEU A 31 -9.84 22.57 -8.67
C LEU A 31 -9.02 22.78 -7.39
N THR A 32 -9.54 23.61 -6.50
CA THR A 32 -9.01 23.70 -5.14
C THR A 32 -9.49 22.48 -4.36
N LEU A 33 -8.56 21.58 -4.05
CA LEU A 33 -8.83 20.46 -3.16
C LEU A 33 -8.99 20.96 -1.72
N GLU A 34 -10.05 20.51 -1.06
CA GLU A 34 -10.28 20.87 0.34
C GLU A 34 -9.25 20.22 1.27
N LYS A 35 -8.88 20.95 2.33
CA LYS A 35 -8.04 20.41 3.40
C LYS A 35 -8.71 19.18 4.00
N GLY A 36 -7.98 18.07 4.10
CA GLY A 36 -8.51 16.80 4.56
C GLY A 36 -8.98 15.88 3.44
N THR A 37 -8.86 16.26 2.16
CA THR A 37 -8.85 15.32 1.03
C THR A 37 -7.84 14.20 1.33
N LEU A 38 -8.22 12.98 1.05
CA LEU A 38 -7.36 11.81 1.20
C LEU A 38 -6.70 11.49 -0.14
N VAL A 39 -5.38 11.54 -0.16
CA VAL A 39 -4.58 11.18 -1.34
C VAL A 39 -4.10 9.75 -1.17
N GLN A 40 -4.41 8.88 -2.12
CA GLN A 40 -3.86 7.54 -2.20
C GLN A 40 -2.64 7.57 -3.12
N PHE A 41 -1.45 7.49 -2.52
CA PHE A 41 -0.20 7.44 -3.25
C PHE A 41 0.07 6.03 -3.75
N TRP A 42 0.15 5.84 -5.07
CA TRP A 42 0.36 4.54 -5.67
C TRP A 42 1.63 4.44 -6.52
N ASP A 43 2.03 5.50 -7.20
CA ASP A 43 3.18 5.50 -8.11
C ASP A 43 3.91 6.84 -8.16
N GLY A 44 5.09 6.81 -8.76
CA GLY A 44 5.98 7.94 -8.94
C GLY A 44 6.99 8.09 -7.80
N SER A 45 7.70 9.22 -7.81
CA SER A 45 8.63 9.56 -6.73
C SER A 45 7.90 9.74 -5.40
N THR A 46 8.47 9.24 -4.32
CA THR A 46 7.96 9.47 -2.95
C THR A 46 7.88 10.96 -2.61
N ASP A 47 8.59 11.83 -3.34
CA ASP A 47 8.48 13.28 -3.17
C ASP A 47 7.08 13.80 -3.50
N LEU A 48 6.33 13.14 -4.38
CA LEU A 48 4.93 13.46 -4.66
C LEU A 48 4.05 13.24 -3.43
N ALA A 49 4.24 12.10 -2.73
CA ALA A 49 3.55 11.82 -1.48
C ALA A 49 3.89 12.86 -0.40
N LYS A 50 5.17 13.17 -0.22
CA LYS A 50 5.64 14.18 0.74
C LYS A 50 5.12 15.56 0.41
N LYS A 51 5.06 15.92 -0.88
CA LYS A 51 4.50 17.18 -1.37
C LYS A 51 3.01 17.29 -1.03
N ALA A 52 2.24 16.20 -1.21
CA ALA A 52 0.83 16.16 -0.83
C ALA A 52 0.64 16.38 0.68
N ILE A 53 1.46 15.72 1.51
CA ILE A 53 1.47 15.89 2.97
C ILE A 53 1.79 17.34 3.35
N LYS A 54 2.82 17.94 2.76
CA LYS A 54 3.23 19.33 3.01
C LYS A 54 2.14 20.34 2.57
N LYS A 55 1.35 20.02 1.55
CA LYS A 55 0.17 20.80 1.15
C LYS A 55 -1.01 20.64 2.15
N GLY A 56 -0.92 19.76 3.13
CA GLY A 56 -1.90 19.57 4.19
C GLY A 56 -2.90 18.43 3.96
N PHE A 57 -2.74 17.64 2.90
CA PHE A 57 -3.58 16.47 2.64
C PHE A 57 -3.23 15.30 3.56
N ASN A 58 -4.23 14.45 3.81
CA ASN A 58 -3.99 13.14 4.39
C ASN A 58 -3.55 12.15 3.30
N LEU A 59 -2.84 11.10 3.70
CA LEU A 59 -2.29 10.12 2.77
C LEU A 59 -2.62 8.68 3.18
N VAL A 60 -2.92 7.84 2.20
CA VAL A 60 -2.77 6.39 2.28
C VAL A 60 -1.58 6.02 1.40
N ASN A 61 -0.57 5.38 1.98
CA ASN A 61 0.61 4.96 1.23
C ASN A 61 0.38 3.58 0.61
N SER A 62 0.23 3.56 -0.70
CA SER A 62 -0.03 2.36 -1.52
C SER A 62 1.03 2.20 -2.60
N ASN A 63 2.29 2.51 -2.28
CA ASN A 63 3.40 2.48 -3.24
C ASN A 63 3.46 1.12 -3.95
N ARG A 64 3.20 1.12 -5.27
CA ARG A 64 3.09 -0.10 -6.09
C ARG A 64 4.32 -0.99 -6.03
N LEU A 65 5.50 -0.42 -5.80
CA LEU A 65 6.74 -1.18 -5.71
C LEU A 65 6.79 -2.12 -4.50
N TYR A 66 5.91 -1.91 -3.52
CA TYR A 66 5.80 -2.72 -2.31
C TYR A 66 4.45 -3.39 -2.14
N THR A 67 3.35 -2.78 -2.62
CA THR A 67 2.00 -3.10 -2.14
C THR A 67 1.07 -3.71 -3.20
N TYR A 68 1.49 -3.82 -4.47
CA TYR A 68 0.65 -4.37 -5.52
C TYR A 68 0.67 -5.90 -5.49
N LEU A 69 -0.44 -6.49 -5.06
CA LEU A 69 -0.62 -7.93 -4.93
C LEU A 69 -0.70 -8.67 -6.28
N ASP A 70 -1.07 -7.97 -7.35
CA ASP A 70 -1.08 -8.50 -8.72
C ASP A 70 0.34 -8.70 -9.28
N TYR A 71 1.35 -8.04 -8.73
CA TYR A 71 2.73 -8.33 -9.05
C TYR A 71 3.13 -9.71 -8.50
N GLY A 72 3.84 -10.49 -9.34
CA GLY A 72 4.30 -11.82 -8.96
C GLY A 72 5.34 -11.79 -7.82
N TYR A 73 5.50 -12.92 -7.15
CA TYR A 73 6.47 -13.09 -6.07
C TYR A 73 7.94 -12.79 -6.46
N PRO A 74 8.38 -13.00 -7.72
CA PRO A 74 9.72 -12.55 -8.15
C PRO A 74 9.91 -11.03 -8.08
N THR A 75 8.83 -10.25 -8.17
CA THR A 75 8.87 -8.79 -8.09
C THR A 75 8.63 -8.30 -6.65
N ILE A 76 7.61 -8.84 -5.99
CA ILE A 76 7.29 -8.50 -4.60
C ILE A 76 7.21 -9.81 -3.80
N SER A 77 8.35 -10.23 -3.25
CA SER A 77 8.44 -11.36 -2.33
C SER A 77 7.80 -11.05 -0.98
N LEU A 78 7.63 -12.05 -0.12
CA LEU A 78 7.01 -11.86 1.19
C LEU A 78 7.86 -10.95 2.10
N ASP A 79 9.16 -11.14 2.11
CA ASP A 79 10.11 -10.32 2.86
C ASP A 79 10.13 -8.87 2.34
N HIS A 80 10.07 -8.68 1.01
CA HIS A 80 9.96 -7.36 0.41
C HIS A 80 8.65 -6.66 0.83
N ALA A 81 7.51 -7.36 0.76
CA ALA A 81 6.23 -6.84 1.24
C ALA A 81 6.27 -6.49 2.74
N TYR A 82 6.90 -7.35 3.56
CA TYR A 82 7.07 -7.11 4.99
C TYR A 82 8.01 -5.94 5.30
N SER A 83 8.98 -5.65 4.44
CA SER A 83 9.91 -4.54 4.62
C SER A 83 9.24 -3.17 4.49
N PHE A 84 8.05 -3.10 3.90
CA PHE A 84 7.37 -1.85 3.63
C PHE A 84 7.18 -1.00 4.90
N ASN A 85 7.67 0.23 4.85
CA ASN A 85 7.40 1.27 5.84
C ASN A 85 6.51 2.34 5.19
N PRO A 86 5.27 2.54 5.66
CA PRO A 86 4.40 3.57 5.09
C PRO A 86 4.83 5.00 5.40
N TYR A 87 5.72 5.20 6.37
CA TYR A 87 6.22 6.50 6.81
C TYR A 87 7.47 6.93 6.07
N PHE A 88 7.81 8.22 6.17
CA PHE A 88 9.02 8.81 5.56
C PHE A 88 9.93 9.39 6.64
N ASP A 89 11.19 8.96 6.66
CA ASP A 89 12.15 9.33 7.69
C ASP A 89 12.54 10.83 7.66
N ASP A 90 12.38 11.47 6.51
CA ASP A 90 12.67 12.91 6.31
C ASP A 90 11.47 13.83 6.55
N LEU A 91 10.36 13.30 7.06
CA LEU A 91 9.21 14.08 7.50
C LEU A 91 9.17 14.20 9.03
N THR A 92 8.61 15.32 9.51
CA THR A 92 8.39 15.49 10.95
C THR A 92 7.32 14.51 11.48
N PRO A 93 7.26 14.26 12.80
CA PRO A 93 6.19 13.43 13.38
C PRO A 93 4.78 13.94 13.03
N GLU A 94 4.56 15.25 13.01
CA GLU A 94 3.26 15.87 12.69
C GLU A 94 2.91 15.67 11.21
N GLN A 95 3.91 15.66 10.32
CA GLN A 95 3.72 15.37 8.90
C GLN A 95 3.43 13.89 8.69
N ASN A 96 4.18 13.00 9.32
CA ASN A 96 3.94 11.56 9.29
C ASN A 96 2.58 11.17 9.90
N ALA A 97 2.06 11.92 10.86
CA ALA A 97 0.72 11.71 11.42
C ALA A 97 -0.41 11.94 10.40
N LYS A 98 -0.13 12.55 9.24
CA LYS A 98 -1.08 12.64 8.12
C LYS A 98 -1.16 11.37 7.28
N ILE A 99 -0.24 10.43 7.44
CA ILE A 99 -0.30 9.12 6.83
C ILE A 99 -1.25 8.25 7.66
N LEU A 100 -2.47 8.06 7.16
CA LEU A 100 -3.54 7.38 7.89
C LEU A 100 -3.39 5.85 7.85
N GLY A 101 -2.53 5.34 6.97
CA GLY A 101 -2.26 3.92 6.84
C GLY A 101 -1.66 3.57 5.48
N LEU A 102 -1.64 2.28 5.21
CA LEU A 102 -1.22 1.73 3.92
C LEU A 102 -2.41 1.11 3.18
N GLY A 103 -2.27 0.97 1.86
CA GLY A 103 -3.18 0.20 1.01
C GLY A 103 -2.41 -0.82 0.21
N CYS A 104 -3.01 -1.98 -0.05
CA CYS A 104 -2.50 -2.95 -1.00
C CYS A 104 -3.58 -3.23 -2.06
N GLN A 105 -3.17 -3.27 -3.32
CA GLN A 105 -4.09 -3.37 -4.45
C GLN A 105 -3.98 -4.73 -5.13
N MET A 106 -5.13 -5.21 -5.62
CA MET A 106 -5.23 -6.38 -6.47
C MET A 106 -5.98 -5.96 -7.75
N TRP A 107 -5.25 -5.84 -8.85
CA TRP A 107 -5.84 -5.53 -10.15
C TRP A 107 -6.19 -6.81 -10.91
N GLY A 108 -7.30 -6.79 -11.63
CA GLY A 108 -7.89 -7.97 -12.24
C GLY A 108 -7.19 -8.51 -13.48
N GLU A 109 -6.34 -7.72 -14.13
CA GLU A 109 -5.75 -8.06 -15.42
C GLU A 109 -4.94 -9.36 -15.42
N TRP A 110 -4.30 -9.68 -14.30
CA TRP A 110 -3.40 -10.83 -14.16
C TRP A 110 -3.91 -11.91 -13.23
N THR A 111 -5.16 -11.80 -12.79
CA THR A 111 -5.79 -12.69 -11.79
C THR A 111 -7.09 -13.30 -12.32
N PRO A 112 -7.04 -14.18 -13.34
CA PRO A 112 -8.22 -14.67 -14.06
C PRO A 112 -9.06 -15.68 -13.25
N THR A 113 -8.58 -16.15 -12.09
CA THR A 113 -9.27 -17.14 -11.25
C THR A 113 -9.12 -16.82 -9.78
N ASP A 114 -10.06 -17.26 -8.94
CA ASP A 114 -10.01 -17.13 -7.48
C ASP A 114 -8.73 -17.77 -6.91
N ALA A 115 -8.34 -18.92 -7.43
CA ALA A 115 -7.11 -19.59 -7.04
C ALA A 115 -5.88 -18.68 -7.27
N ARG A 116 -5.84 -17.94 -8.39
CA ARG A 116 -4.77 -16.99 -8.66
C ARG A 116 -4.83 -15.79 -7.72
N VAL A 117 -6.01 -15.29 -7.41
CA VAL A 117 -6.20 -14.22 -6.41
C VAL A 117 -5.67 -14.66 -5.06
N TYR A 118 -6.04 -15.85 -4.56
CA TYR A 118 -5.55 -16.37 -3.28
C TYR A 118 -4.03 -16.55 -3.28
N PHE A 119 -3.48 -17.14 -4.35
CA PHE A 119 -2.05 -17.33 -4.50
C PHE A 119 -1.28 -15.99 -4.43
N GLN A 120 -1.78 -14.95 -5.09
CA GLN A 120 -1.15 -13.63 -5.09
C GLN A 120 -1.35 -12.87 -3.76
N THR A 121 -2.47 -13.10 -3.09
CA THR A 121 -2.85 -12.38 -1.87
C THR A 121 -2.14 -12.94 -0.63
N PHE A 122 -2.18 -14.25 -0.45
CA PHE A 122 -1.67 -14.89 0.76
C PHE A 122 -0.28 -15.52 0.52
N PRO A 123 0.69 -15.30 1.44
CA PRO A 123 0.58 -14.65 2.76
C PRO A 123 0.88 -13.14 2.76
N ARG A 124 1.15 -12.49 1.62
CA ARG A 124 1.57 -11.07 1.56
C ARG A 124 0.59 -10.11 2.24
N LEU A 125 -0.73 -10.40 2.18
CA LEU A 125 -1.73 -9.58 2.88
C LEU A 125 -1.50 -9.55 4.40
N ALA A 126 -1.02 -10.64 5.00
CA ALA A 126 -0.67 -10.65 6.42
C ALA A 126 0.57 -9.78 6.71
N ALA A 127 1.54 -9.75 5.80
CA ALA A 127 2.69 -8.87 5.92
C ALA A 127 2.26 -7.39 5.91
N TYR A 128 1.36 -7.00 5.02
CA TYR A 128 0.82 -5.62 5.01
C TYR A 128 -0.02 -5.31 6.25
N ALA A 129 -0.80 -6.27 6.75
CA ALA A 129 -1.51 -6.09 8.00
C ALA A 129 -0.53 -5.80 9.15
N GLU A 130 0.56 -6.55 9.24
CA GLU A 130 1.58 -6.29 10.25
C GLU A 130 2.27 -4.93 10.05
N CYS A 131 2.57 -4.55 8.81
CA CYS A 131 3.13 -3.22 8.52
C CYS A 131 2.20 -2.08 8.94
N GLY A 132 0.88 -2.29 8.93
CA GLY A 132 -0.10 -1.29 9.35
C GLY A 132 -0.36 -1.23 10.86
N TRP A 133 -0.18 -2.36 11.57
CA TRP A 133 -0.54 -2.47 12.99
C TRP A 133 0.65 -2.49 13.94
N THR A 134 1.85 -2.78 13.43
CA THR A 134 3.07 -2.91 14.24
C THR A 134 3.99 -1.72 13.99
N LYS A 135 4.44 -1.10 15.07
CA LYS A 135 5.45 -0.05 14.97
C LYS A 135 6.71 -0.58 14.30
N VAL A 136 7.36 0.25 13.48
CA VAL A 136 8.51 -0.15 12.66
C VAL A 136 9.63 -0.76 13.52
N GLU A 137 9.92 -0.15 14.68
CA GLU A 137 10.94 -0.62 15.63
C GLU A 137 10.64 -1.99 16.27
N ASN A 138 9.38 -2.44 16.22
CA ASN A 138 8.95 -3.73 16.75
C ASN A 138 8.79 -4.81 15.69
N LYS A 139 9.03 -4.47 14.41
CA LYS A 139 8.92 -5.44 13.32
C LYS A 139 10.08 -6.44 13.37
N ASN A 140 9.74 -7.74 13.26
CA ASN A 140 10.71 -8.83 13.20
C ASN A 140 10.21 -9.88 12.22
N TYR A 141 10.87 -9.98 11.07
CA TYR A 141 10.46 -10.88 9.98
C TYR A 141 10.49 -12.36 10.40
N ALA A 142 11.53 -12.80 11.11
CA ALA A 142 11.64 -14.19 11.55
C ALA A 142 10.52 -14.57 12.52
N ASP A 143 10.16 -13.67 13.44
CA ASP A 143 9.02 -13.88 14.33
C ASP A 143 7.68 -13.86 13.58
N PHE A 144 7.52 -12.95 12.63
CA PHE A 144 6.36 -12.91 11.74
C PHE A 144 6.18 -14.25 11.02
N VAL A 145 7.22 -14.75 10.36
CA VAL A 145 7.21 -16.04 9.66
C VAL A 145 6.81 -17.17 10.60
N ARG A 146 7.38 -17.24 11.81
CA ARG A 146 7.04 -18.25 12.81
C ARG A 146 5.54 -18.22 13.18
N ARG A 147 4.96 -17.03 13.33
CA ARG A 147 3.53 -16.84 13.66
C ARG A 147 2.60 -17.15 12.49
N MET A 148 3.09 -17.11 11.26
CA MET A 148 2.29 -17.41 10.07
C MET A 148 1.95 -18.89 9.91
N SER A 149 2.80 -19.82 10.38
CA SER A 149 2.59 -21.26 10.20
C SER A 149 1.20 -21.78 10.63
N PRO A 150 0.68 -21.47 11.82
CA PRO A 150 -0.67 -21.90 12.19
C PRO A 150 -1.78 -21.20 11.36
N ILE A 151 -1.55 -19.95 10.92
CA ILE A 151 -2.51 -19.20 10.12
C ILE A 151 -2.64 -19.82 8.72
N GLU A 152 -1.52 -20.22 8.13
CA GLU A 152 -1.52 -20.90 6.83
C GLU A 152 -2.31 -22.21 6.86
N LYS A 153 -2.21 -23.00 7.93
CA LYS A 153 -3.03 -24.21 8.10
C LYS A 153 -4.53 -23.90 8.08
N ILE A 154 -4.94 -22.78 8.69
CA ILE A 154 -6.34 -22.32 8.66
C ILE A 154 -6.74 -21.97 7.23
N TRP A 155 -5.91 -21.23 6.49
CA TRP A 155 -6.18 -20.87 5.10
C TRP A 155 -6.28 -22.10 4.20
N GLN A 156 -5.35 -23.03 4.32
CA GLN A 156 -5.36 -24.30 3.58
C GLN A 156 -6.63 -25.11 3.90
N GLY A 157 -7.03 -25.17 5.17
CA GLY A 157 -8.28 -25.82 5.57
C GLY A 157 -9.54 -25.18 4.99
N LYS A 158 -9.46 -23.91 4.59
CA LYS A 158 -10.52 -23.17 3.88
C LYS A 158 -10.41 -23.26 2.35
N GLY A 159 -9.43 -23.99 1.82
CA GLY A 159 -9.19 -24.13 0.39
C GLY A 159 -8.46 -22.93 -0.24
N TYR A 160 -7.85 -22.06 0.55
CA TYR A 160 -7.05 -20.96 0.01
C TYR A 160 -5.65 -21.49 -0.35
N PHE A 161 -5.32 -21.41 -1.62
CA PHE A 161 -3.97 -21.70 -2.09
C PHE A 161 -3.08 -20.50 -1.79
N THR A 162 -2.11 -20.69 -0.91
CA THR A 162 -1.13 -19.64 -0.60
C THR A 162 -0.03 -19.61 -1.64
N GLY A 163 0.48 -18.43 -1.94
CA GLY A 163 1.72 -18.25 -2.70
C GLY A 163 2.91 -18.85 -1.99
N GLN A 164 4.14 -18.58 -2.41
CA GLN A 164 5.35 -19.21 -1.90
C GLN A 164 5.23 -19.83 -0.50
N PRO A 165 5.60 -21.12 -0.33
CA PRO A 165 5.89 -21.64 0.99
C PRO A 165 7.10 -20.85 1.52
N SER A 166 6.80 -19.77 2.19
CA SER A 166 7.75 -18.75 2.59
C SER A 166 8.64 -19.17 3.76
N TYR A 167 8.60 -20.45 4.12
CA TYR A 167 9.18 -20.90 5.39
C TYR A 167 10.07 -22.10 5.26
N SER A 168 10.49 -22.49 4.06
CA SER A 168 11.66 -23.35 3.93
C SER A 168 12.88 -22.55 4.40
N MET A 169 13.06 -22.50 5.71
CA MET A 169 14.37 -22.25 6.26
C MET A 169 15.21 -23.45 5.85
N GLY A 170 16.10 -23.25 4.86
CA GLY A 170 17.21 -24.15 4.63
C GLY A 170 18.15 -24.16 5.82
#